data_498c5ec19d84e2979d45489d4216d876
#
_entry.id   498c5ec19d84e2979d45489d4216d876
#
_cell.length_a   1.000
_cell.length_b   1.000
_cell.length_c   1.000
_cell.angle_alpha   90.00
_cell.angle_beta   90.00
_cell.angle_gamma   90.00
#
_symmetry.space_group_name_H-M   'P 1'
#
loop_
_entity.id
_entity.type
_entity.pdbx_description
1 polymer ?
#
loop_
_entity_poly.entity_id
_entity_poly.type
_entity_poly.pdbx_seq_one_letter_code
_entity_poly.pdbx_strand_id
1 'polypeptide(L)'
;MMKTGFNTLTYWNKCTKEQQQVLLTRPAISASGSITEQVASIISQVRNEGDKALKALSQKFDKTAPESVLVSKSQINEASSRLDSKIKQAIAQAMNNIRRFHEAQIPNTINVETQPGVFCQQVSRAIDAVGLYIPGGSAPLLSTVMMLGIPARIAGCRKVILCSPPPIADEILYIAQQIGIDEIFQVGGAQAIAAMAFGTGSIPKVDKIFGPGNAYVTEAKRQVSQSLQGAAIDMPAGPSEVLVIADADANPAFIAADLLSQAEHGPDSQVVLLTPDETLAKAVIAETETQLTLLSRAEIAKQALAESRVIITRDLDQCIEISNSYGPEHLIIQTNDADRRVDSITSAGSVFLGAWSPESAGDYASGTNHVLPTYGYTATYSSLGLADFMKRMTVQKLTAQGLSDLAQTIEILAQAEQLTAHKNAVTLRVNALAQGIKSDEN
;
A
#
# COMPACT_ATOMS: atom_id res chain seq x y z
N MET A 1 21.48 -28.28 6.11
CA MET A 1 20.65 -27.05 6.14
C MET A 1 21.44 -25.97 6.85
N MET A 2 21.53 -24.79 6.27
CA MET A 2 22.15 -23.63 6.92
C MET A 2 21.27 -23.25 8.12
N LYS A 3 21.87 -23.08 9.31
CA LYS A 3 21.16 -22.55 10.45
C LYS A 3 20.88 -21.08 10.15
N THR A 4 19.64 -20.71 10.02
CA THR A 4 19.17 -19.35 9.81
C THR A 4 18.34 -18.94 11.02
N GLY A 5 18.34 -17.68 11.36
CA GLY A 5 17.63 -17.11 12.51
C GLY A 5 18.38 -15.90 13.03
N PHE A 6 17.69 -15.00 13.70
CA PHE A 6 18.27 -13.72 14.14
C PHE A 6 19.49 -13.86 15.04
N ASN A 7 19.58 -14.91 15.84
CA ASN A 7 20.71 -15.17 16.74
C ASN A 7 21.93 -15.80 16.03
N THR A 8 21.93 -15.92 14.71
CA THR A 8 23.00 -16.52 13.93
C THR A 8 23.62 -15.50 13.00
N LEU A 9 24.90 -15.17 13.23
CA LEU A 9 25.65 -14.31 12.31
C LEU A 9 25.91 -15.03 10.99
N THR A 10 25.52 -14.44 9.90
CA THR A 10 25.74 -14.95 8.55
C THR A 10 26.68 -14.03 7.79
N TYR A 11 27.83 -14.54 7.33
CA TYR A 11 28.79 -13.77 6.55
C TYR A 11 28.47 -13.89 5.06
N TRP A 12 27.98 -12.83 4.45
CA TRP A 12 27.53 -12.81 3.06
C TRP A 12 28.56 -13.35 2.08
N ASN A 13 29.82 -12.91 2.22
CA ASN A 13 30.92 -13.29 1.32
C ASN A 13 31.42 -14.72 1.52
N LYS A 14 30.97 -15.44 2.57
CA LYS A 14 31.25 -16.86 2.77
C LYS A 14 30.14 -17.76 2.21
N CYS A 15 29.05 -17.18 1.75
CA CYS A 15 27.90 -17.89 1.19
C CYS A 15 28.06 -18.11 -0.31
N THR A 16 27.60 -19.26 -0.82
CA THR A 16 27.43 -19.46 -2.27
C THR A 16 26.28 -18.61 -2.79
N LYS A 17 26.17 -18.45 -4.12
CA LYS A 17 25.05 -17.70 -4.71
C LYS A 17 23.69 -18.28 -4.35
N GLU A 18 23.57 -19.60 -4.31
CA GLU A 18 22.34 -20.29 -3.90
C GLU A 18 22.01 -20.02 -2.43
N GLN A 19 23.01 -20.00 -1.56
CA GLN A 19 22.83 -19.65 -0.15
C GLN A 19 22.42 -18.18 0.01
N GLN A 20 23.02 -17.27 -0.75
CA GLN A 20 22.63 -15.86 -0.77
C GLN A 20 21.17 -15.67 -1.19
N GLN A 21 20.70 -16.40 -2.21
CA GLN A 21 19.31 -16.39 -2.60
C GLN A 21 18.37 -16.87 -1.49
N VAL A 22 18.75 -17.96 -0.81
CA VAL A 22 17.98 -18.49 0.33
C VAL A 22 17.90 -17.46 1.47
N LEU A 23 18.97 -16.71 1.74
CA LEU A 23 18.97 -15.67 2.77
C LEU A 23 18.01 -14.52 2.47
N LEU A 24 17.80 -14.21 1.20
CA LEU A 24 16.86 -13.16 0.74
C LEU A 24 15.44 -13.71 0.52
N THR A 25 15.23 -15.01 0.69
CA THR A 25 13.90 -15.60 0.58
C THR A 25 13.08 -15.29 1.83
N ARG A 26 11.88 -14.84 1.62
CA ARG A 26 10.91 -14.53 2.68
C ARG A 26 10.20 -15.79 3.17
N PRO A 27 9.67 -15.79 4.40
CA PRO A 27 8.77 -16.84 4.85
C PRO A 27 7.67 -17.06 3.81
N ALA A 28 7.40 -18.31 3.47
CA ALA A 28 6.38 -18.61 2.48
C ALA A 28 5.02 -18.11 2.98
N ILE A 29 4.35 -17.28 2.18
CA ILE A 29 2.92 -17.09 2.38
C ILE A 29 2.30 -18.45 2.10
N SER A 30 1.88 -19.13 3.15
CA SER A 30 1.15 -20.39 3.04
C SER A 30 -0.29 -20.13 2.59
N ALA A 31 -0.44 -19.51 1.40
CA ALA A 31 -1.67 -19.61 0.64
C ALA A 31 -1.74 -21.04 0.13
N SER A 32 -2.14 -21.96 1.00
CA SER A 32 -2.46 -23.31 0.59
C SER A 32 -3.57 -23.21 -0.46
N GLY A 33 -3.61 -24.11 -1.45
CA GLY A 33 -4.72 -24.19 -2.41
C GLY A 33 -6.10 -24.17 -1.74
N SER A 34 -6.17 -24.61 -0.50
CA SER A 34 -7.31 -24.55 0.40
C SER A 34 -7.81 -23.12 0.69
N ILE A 35 -6.94 -22.11 0.85
CA ILE A 35 -7.36 -20.70 1.06
C ILE A 35 -8.00 -20.16 -0.23
N THR A 36 -7.40 -20.42 -1.38
CA THR A 36 -7.92 -19.97 -2.68
C THR A 36 -9.34 -20.48 -2.92
N GLU A 37 -9.60 -21.77 -2.67
CA GLU A 37 -10.91 -22.37 -2.84
C GLU A 37 -11.94 -21.86 -1.82
N GLN A 38 -11.54 -21.70 -0.56
CA GLN A 38 -12.40 -21.14 0.49
C GLN A 38 -12.81 -19.70 0.16
N VAL A 39 -11.87 -18.88 -0.27
CA VAL A 39 -12.14 -17.48 -0.66
C VAL A 39 -13.03 -17.42 -1.90
N ALA A 40 -12.80 -18.26 -2.90
CA ALA A 40 -13.68 -18.35 -4.08
C ALA A 40 -15.12 -18.71 -3.69
N SER A 41 -15.28 -19.64 -2.74
CA SER A 41 -16.60 -20.00 -2.19
C SER A 41 -17.26 -18.83 -1.46
N ILE A 42 -16.51 -18.09 -0.62
CA ILE A 42 -17.03 -16.91 0.10
C ILE A 42 -17.48 -15.83 -0.91
N ILE A 43 -16.66 -15.52 -1.91
CA ILE A 43 -16.98 -14.54 -2.96
C ILE A 43 -18.26 -14.96 -3.69
N SER A 44 -18.39 -16.24 -4.07
CA SER A 44 -19.59 -16.75 -4.74
C SER A 44 -20.84 -16.63 -3.88
N GLN A 45 -20.74 -16.94 -2.59
CA GLN A 45 -21.87 -16.80 -1.64
C GLN A 45 -22.32 -15.34 -1.53
N VAL A 46 -21.38 -14.41 -1.36
CA VAL A 46 -21.71 -12.97 -1.24
C VAL A 46 -22.37 -12.46 -2.52
N ARG A 47 -21.87 -12.85 -3.70
CA ARG A 47 -22.45 -12.45 -4.99
C ARG A 47 -23.88 -12.96 -5.19
N ASN A 48 -24.16 -14.17 -4.75
CA ASN A 48 -25.45 -14.82 -4.99
C ASN A 48 -26.51 -14.48 -3.93
N GLU A 49 -26.09 -14.32 -2.66
CA GLU A 49 -27.00 -14.19 -1.52
C GLU A 49 -26.94 -12.81 -0.83
N GLY A 50 -25.98 -11.94 -1.21
CA GLY A 50 -25.86 -10.57 -0.70
C GLY A 50 -25.76 -10.51 0.83
N ASP A 51 -26.57 -9.66 1.44
CA ASP A 51 -26.57 -9.43 2.90
C ASP A 51 -26.87 -10.67 3.73
N LYS A 52 -27.60 -11.63 3.18
CA LYS A 52 -27.84 -12.91 3.87
C LYS A 52 -26.54 -13.69 4.05
N ALA A 53 -25.69 -13.73 3.01
CA ALA A 53 -24.38 -14.35 3.10
C ALA A 53 -23.48 -13.59 4.09
N LEU A 54 -23.48 -12.26 4.07
CA LEU A 54 -22.70 -11.45 5.01
C LEU A 54 -23.04 -11.79 6.45
N LYS A 55 -24.32 -11.85 6.79
CA LYS A 55 -24.78 -12.20 8.15
C LYS A 55 -24.33 -13.60 8.56
N ALA A 56 -24.46 -14.59 7.68
CA ALA A 56 -24.07 -15.97 7.97
C ALA A 56 -22.55 -16.11 8.13
N LEU A 57 -21.75 -15.42 7.30
CA LEU A 57 -20.29 -15.45 7.35
C LEU A 57 -19.74 -14.70 8.56
N SER A 58 -20.32 -13.55 8.94
CA SER A 58 -19.95 -12.83 10.16
C SER A 58 -20.25 -13.67 11.41
N GLN A 59 -21.41 -14.33 11.47
CA GLN A 59 -21.70 -15.26 12.56
C GLN A 59 -20.68 -16.40 12.65
N LYS A 60 -20.24 -16.91 11.50
CA LYS A 60 -19.28 -18.03 11.43
C LYS A 60 -17.86 -17.61 11.84
N PHE A 61 -17.39 -16.47 11.34
CA PHE A 61 -15.98 -16.06 11.47
C PHE A 61 -15.75 -15.06 12.58
N ASP A 62 -16.64 -14.09 12.75
CA ASP A 62 -16.53 -13.03 13.76
C ASP A 62 -17.26 -13.39 15.06
N LYS A 63 -17.98 -14.55 15.07
CA LYS A 63 -18.81 -15.03 16.19
C LYS A 63 -19.91 -14.04 16.61
N THR A 64 -20.18 -13.06 15.78
CA THR A 64 -21.19 -12.04 15.99
C THR A 64 -21.81 -11.67 14.65
N ALA A 65 -23.12 -11.42 14.64
CA ALA A 65 -23.83 -10.93 13.47
C ALA A 65 -24.66 -9.72 13.93
N PRO A 66 -24.17 -8.49 13.70
CA PRO A 66 -24.93 -7.30 14.06
C PRO A 66 -26.27 -7.27 13.33
N GLU A 67 -27.29 -6.70 13.95
CA GLU A 67 -28.62 -6.56 13.32
C GLU A 67 -28.55 -5.71 12.05
N SER A 68 -27.78 -4.63 12.11
CA SER A 68 -27.43 -3.77 10.98
C SER A 68 -25.94 -3.86 10.66
N VAL A 69 -25.62 -4.07 9.41
CA VAL A 69 -24.24 -4.01 8.92
C VAL A 69 -23.70 -2.56 8.94
N LEU A 70 -24.57 -1.58 8.70
CA LEU A 70 -24.23 -0.16 8.75
C LEU A 70 -24.17 0.32 10.20
N VAL A 71 -23.06 0.96 10.57
CA VAL A 71 -22.91 1.65 11.85
C VAL A 71 -23.76 2.91 11.87
N SER A 72 -24.57 3.08 12.90
CA SER A 72 -25.44 4.25 13.04
C SER A 72 -24.64 5.50 13.43
N LYS A 73 -25.16 6.67 13.07
CA LYS A 73 -24.59 7.95 13.51
C LYS A 73 -24.53 8.09 15.03
N SER A 74 -25.52 7.50 15.75
CA SER A 74 -25.49 7.47 17.22
C SER A 74 -24.26 6.73 17.75
N GLN A 75 -23.99 5.54 17.22
CA GLN A 75 -22.82 4.74 17.62
C GLN A 75 -21.50 5.49 17.37
N ILE A 76 -21.39 6.18 16.24
CA ILE A 76 -20.21 7.01 15.91
C ILE A 76 -20.05 8.15 16.92
N ASN A 77 -21.13 8.86 17.25
CA ASN A 77 -21.11 9.97 18.22
C ASN A 77 -20.79 9.48 19.65
N GLU A 78 -21.36 8.35 20.04
CA GLU A 78 -21.06 7.73 21.34
C GLU A 78 -19.60 7.29 21.44
N ALA A 79 -19.02 6.69 20.40
CA ALA A 79 -17.61 6.36 20.32
C ALA A 79 -16.75 7.61 20.55
N SER A 80 -17.06 8.69 19.86
CA SER A 80 -16.36 9.96 20.04
C SER A 80 -16.43 10.47 21.50
N SER A 81 -17.54 10.28 22.20
CA SER A 81 -17.68 10.75 23.58
C SER A 81 -16.86 9.94 24.58
N ARG A 82 -16.60 8.66 24.31
CA ARG A 82 -15.82 7.77 25.19
C ARG A 82 -14.32 7.97 25.13
N LEU A 83 -13.79 8.57 24.04
CA LEU A 83 -12.35 8.73 23.84
C LEU A 83 -11.72 9.78 24.74
N ASP A 84 -10.56 9.44 25.31
CA ASP A 84 -9.73 10.35 26.06
C ASP A 84 -9.24 11.55 25.21
N SER A 85 -9.13 12.71 25.84
CA SER A 85 -8.68 13.93 25.18
C SER A 85 -7.25 13.84 24.65
N LYS A 86 -6.34 13.09 25.31
CA LYS A 86 -4.96 12.88 24.85
C LYS A 86 -4.92 12.07 23.57
N ILE A 87 -5.74 11.02 23.47
CA ILE A 87 -5.87 10.22 22.23
C ILE A 87 -6.37 11.11 21.10
N LYS A 88 -7.40 11.92 21.33
CA LYS A 88 -7.92 12.86 20.31
C LYS A 88 -6.85 13.87 19.85
N GLN A 89 -6.05 14.39 20.76
CA GLN A 89 -4.95 15.33 20.45
C GLN A 89 -3.86 14.64 19.59
N ALA A 90 -3.45 13.42 19.97
CA ALA A 90 -2.49 12.63 19.19
C ALA A 90 -3.00 12.34 17.77
N ILE A 91 -4.27 11.90 17.64
CA ILE A 91 -4.91 11.68 16.35
C ILE A 91 -4.92 12.97 15.52
N ALA A 92 -5.31 14.11 16.11
CA ALA A 92 -5.36 15.39 15.41
C ALA A 92 -3.98 15.82 14.88
N GLN A 93 -2.92 15.63 15.67
CA GLN A 93 -1.55 15.92 15.26
C GLN A 93 -1.11 15.02 14.09
N ALA A 94 -1.31 13.70 14.20
CA ALA A 94 -0.99 12.75 13.15
C ALA A 94 -1.75 13.07 11.84
N MET A 95 -3.07 13.27 11.93
CA MET A 95 -3.91 13.64 10.78
C MET A 95 -3.43 14.92 10.08
N ASN A 96 -3.00 15.93 10.83
CA ASN A 96 -2.47 17.17 10.27
C ASN A 96 -1.19 16.92 9.45
N ASN A 97 -0.25 16.14 9.98
CA ASN A 97 1.00 15.82 9.30
C ASN A 97 0.75 14.99 8.03
N ILE A 98 -0.08 13.94 8.13
CA ILE A 98 -0.47 13.11 7.00
C ILE A 98 -1.15 13.95 5.91
N ARG A 99 -2.06 14.85 6.29
CA ARG A 99 -2.74 15.76 5.36
C ARG A 99 -1.75 16.65 4.63
N ARG A 100 -0.85 17.32 5.34
CA ARG A 100 0.16 18.22 4.76
C ARG A 100 1.04 17.52 3.74
N PHE A 101 1.48 16.30 4.05
CA PHE A 101 2.32 15.53 3.14
C PHE A 101 1.56 15.08 1.88
N HIS A 102 0.31 14.64 2.03
CA HIS A 102 -0.49 14.19 0.87
C HIS A 102 -1.04 15.36 0.04
N GLU A 103 -1.33 16.52 0.62
CA GLU A 103 -1.68 17.72 -0.13
C GLU A 103 -0.56 18.20 -1.05
N ALA A 104 0.70 18.03 -0.64
CA ALA A 104 1.86 18.34 -1.47
C ALA A 104 2.01 17.41 -2.70
N GLN A 105 1.30 16.27 -2.73
CA GLN A 105 1.31 15.32 -3.85
C GLN A 105 0.26 15.63 -4.93
N ILE A 106 -0.54 16.69 -4.78
CA ILE A 106 -1.57 17.05 -5.79
C ILE A 106 -0.88 17.30 -7.14
N PRO A 107 -1.21 16.50 -8.18
CA PRO A 107 -0.49 16.59 -9.45
C PRO A 107 -0.91 17.83 -10.25
N ASN A 108 0.07 18.50 -10.82
CA ASN A 108 -0.16 19.54 -11.80
C ASN A 108 -0.68 18.93 -13.12
N THR A 109 -1.55 19.68 -13.82
CA THR A 109 -1.92 19.35 -15.19
C THR A 109 -0.71 19.53 -16.11
N ILE A 110 -0.39 18.50 -16.89
CA ILE A 110 0.60 18.60 -17.95
C ILE A 110 -0.10 19.13 -19.19
N ASN A 111 0.48 20.17 -19.82
CA ASN A 111 -0.02 20.73 -21.05
C ASN A 111 1.19 21.04 -21.97
N VAL A 112 1.24 20.36 -23.11
CA VAL A 112 2.37 20.46 -24.06
C VAL A 112 1.81 20.66 -25.47
N GLU A 113 2.27 21.71 -26.16
CA GLU A 113 2.14 21.82 -27.59
C GLU A 113 3.30 21.04 -28.23
N THR A 114 3.00 19.86 -28.78
CA THR A 114 4.03 18.94 -29.32
C THR A 114 4.56 19.40 -30.67
N GLN A 115 3.75 20.12 -31.41
CA GLN A 115 4.09 20.92 -32.58
C GLN A 115 3.01 22.02 -32.76
N PRO A 116 3.25 23.05 -33.58
CA PRO A 116 2.29 24.13 -33.73
C PRO A 116 0.86 23.64 -34.01
N GLY A 117 -0.09 24.05 -33.16
CA GLY A 117 -1.49 23.66 -33.25
C GLY A 117 -1.86 22.26 -32.78
N VAL A 118 -0.93 21.52 -32.14
CA VAL A 118 -1.19 20.18 -31.57
C VAL A 118 -0.97 20.21 -30.05
N PHE A 119 -2.05 20.22 -29.30
CA PHE A 119 -2.04 20.32 -27.83
C PHE A 119 -2.35 18.97 -27.20
N CYS A 120 -1.43 18.49 -26.37
CA CYS A 120 -1.56 17.26 -25.58
C CYS A 120 -1.56 17.59 -24.10
N GLN A 121 -2.60 17.15 -23.40
CA GLN A 121 -2.73 17.36 -21.95
C GLN A 121 -2.81 16.02 -21.22
N GLN A 122 -2.31 15.97 -19.98
CA GLN A 122 -2.60 14.92 -19.02
C GLN A 122 -3.29 15.55 -17.81
N VAL A 123 -4.49 15.09 -17.53
CA VAL A 123 -5.28 15.54 -16.38
C VAL A 123 -5.50 14.38 -15.42
N SER A 124 -5.49 14.69 -14.12
CA SER A 124 -5.81 13.74 -13.07
C SER A 124 -7.26 13.90 -12.62
N ARG A 125 -7.92 12.80 -12.31
CA ARG A 125 -9.30 12.76 -11.80
C ARG A 125 -9.38 11.77 -10.67
N ALA A 126 -10.14 12.06 -9.63
CA ALA A 126 -10.39 11.10 -8.55
C ALA A 126 -11.03 9.81 -9.09
N ILE A 127 -10.74 8.70 -8.43
CA ILE A 127 -11.54 7.48 -8.50
C ILE A 127 -12.86 7.80 -7.79
N ASP A 128 -13.99 7.46 -8.41
CA ASP A 128 -15.30 7.91 -7.93
C ASP A 128 -15.70 7.27 -6.59
N ALA A 129 -15.63 5.95 -6.52
CA ALA A 129 -16.01 5.18 -5.34
C ALA A 129 -14.86 4.30 -4.84
N VAL A 130 -14.47 4.46 -3.58
CA VAL A 130 -13.38 3.69 -2.96
C VAL A 130 -13.84 3.02 -1.66
N GLY A 131 -13.38 1.80 -1.45
CA GLY A 131 -13.60 1.04 -0.23
C GLY A 131 -12.33 0.92 0.58
N LEU A 132 -12.41 1.27 1.86
CA LEU A 132 -11.32 1.18 2.81
C LEU A 132 -11.55 -0.03 3.71
N TYR A 133 -10.66 -1.00 3.65
CA TYR A 133 -10.69 -2.16 4.54
C TYR A 133 -9.75 -1.92 5.72
N ILE A 134 -10.30 -1.95 6.92
CA ILE A 134 -9.53 -1.81 8.16
C ILE A 134 -9.59 -3.16 8.89
N PRO A 135 -8.46 -3.86 9.05
CA PRO A 135 -8.47 -5.13 9.76
C PRO A 135 -8.85 -4.96 11.22
N GLY A 136 -9.57 -5.93 11.74
CA GLY A 136 -9.79 -6.12 13.17
C GLY A 136 -8.73 -7.04 13.76
N GLY A 137 -8.83 -7.32 15.05
CA GLY A 137 -7.94 -8.23 15.75
C GLY A 137 -7.54 -7.75 17.13
N SER A 138 -6.43 -8.27 17.64
CA SER A 138 -5.89 -7.92 18.96
C SER A 138 -5.36 -6.49 19.09
N ALA A 139 -5.12 -5.82 17.96
CA ALA A 139 -4.71 -4.41 17.90
C ALA A 139 -5.54 -3.69 16.84
N PRO A 140 -6.36 -2.69 17.20
CA PRO A 140 -7.10 -1.89 16.22
C PRO A 140 -6.12 -0.99 15.45
N LEU A 141 -6.07 -1.14 14.11
CA LEU A 141 -5.18 -0.34 13.26
C LEU A 141 -5.81 1.02 12.95
N LEU A 142 -5.91 1.86 13.98
CA LEU A 142 -6.49 3.20 13.86
C LEU A 142 -5.71 4.10 12.87
N SER A 143 -4.38 3.95 12.80
CA SER A 143 -3.52 4.69 11.87
C SER A 143 -3.89 4.41 10.40
N THR A 144 -4.27 3.18 10.07
CA THR A 144 -4.68 2.80 8.72
C THR A 144 -5.89 3.61 8.23
N VAL A 145 -6.82 3.97 9.13
CA VAL A 145 -7.94 4.83 8.74
C VAL A 145 -7.48 6.21 8.28
N MET A 146 -6.47 6.78 8.96
CA MET A 146 -5.86 8.07 8.58
C MET A 146 -5.12 7.95 7.26
N MET A 147 -4.29 6.91 7.11
CA MET A 147 -3.43 6.67 5.95
C MET A 147 -4.24 6.41 4.66
N LEU A 148 -5.43 5.86 4.77
CA LEU A 148 -6.32 5.60 3.62
C LEU A 148 -7.34 6.71 3.41
N GLY A 149 -7.98 7.17 4.47
CA GLY A 149 -9.10 8.10 4.38
C GLY A 149 -8.70 9.52 4.03
N ILE A 150 -7.58 10.02 4.56
CA ILE A 150 -7.10 11.37 4.28
C ILE A 150 -6.75 11.55 2.80
N PRO A 151 -5.90 10.71 2.17
CA PRO A 151 -5.63 10.86 0.74
C PRO A 151 -6.86 10.60 -0.14
N ALA A 152 -7.78 9.70 0.24
CA ALA A 152 -9.04 9.52 -0.49
C ALA A 152 -9.86 10.82 -0.56
N ARG A 153 -9.93 11.58 0.55
CA ARG A 153 -10.62 12.87 0.60
C ARG A 153 -9.87 13.98 -0.14
N ILE A 154 -8.55 14.05 -0.03
CA ILE A 154 -7.72 15.03 -0.77
C ILE A 154 -7.86 14.79 -2.28
N ALA A 155 -7.85 13.54 -2.73
CA ALA A 155 -8.06 13.19 -4.14
C ALA A 155 -9.41 13.62 -4.67
N GLY A 156 -10.43 13.79 -3.79
CA GLY A 156 -11.79 14.14 -4.15
C GLY A 156 -12.65 12.93 -4.51
N CYS A 157 -12.36 11.74 -3.97
CA CYS A 157 -13.23 10.58 -4.13
C CYS A 157 -14.64 10.91 -3.62
N ARG A 158 -15.65 10.76 -4.49
CA ARG A 158 -17.02 11.15 -4.17
C ARG A 158 -17.64 10.23 -3.12
N LYS A 159 -17.39 8.93 -3.24
CA LYS A 159 -17.84 7.93 -2.31
C LYS A 159 -16.64 7.26 -1.65
N VAL A 160 -16.58 7.32 -0.32
CA VAL A 160 -15.57 6.63 0.49
C VAL A 160 -16.31 5.83 1.56
N ILE A 161 -16.23 4.52 1.48
CA ILE A 161 -16.84 3.62 2.47
C ILE A 161 -15.74 2.91 3.26
N LEU A 162 -16.06 2.52 4.49
CA LEU A 162 -15.14 1.80 5.37
C LEU A 162 -15.79 0.48 5.81
N CYS A 163 -15.04 -0.63 5.68
CA CYS A 163 -15.41 -1.93 6.23
C CYS A 163 -14.39 -2.36 7.28
N SER A 164 -14.87 -2.79 8.45
CA SER A 164 -14.04 -3.36 9.52
C SER A 164 -14.83 -4.43 10.28
N PRO A 165 -14.20 -5.53 10.72
CA PRO A 165 -14.90 -6.54 11.48
C PRO A 165 -15.43 -6.00 12.82
N PRO A 166 -16.61 -6.48 13.27
CA PRO A 166 -17.17 -6.10 14.56
C PRO A 166 -16.46 -6.79 15.75
N PRO A 167 -16.36 -6.15 16.93
CA PRO A 167 -16.74 -4.76 17.20
C PRO A 167 -15.69 -3.78 16.66
N ILE A 168 -16.14 -2.68 16.06
CA ILE A 168 -15.23 -1.63 15.58
C ILE A 168 -14.79 -0.78 16.77
N ALA A 169 -13.47 -0.53 16.89
CA ALA A 169 -12.92 0.28 17.96
C ALA A 169 -13.38 1.75 17.87
N ASP A 170 -13.54 2.38 19.02
CA ASP A 170 -14.00 3.77 19.12
C ASP A 170 -13.08 4.75 18.40
N GLU A 171 -11.78 4.50 18.41
CA GLU A 171 -10.76 5.29 17.71
C GLU A 171 -10.98 5.25 16.19
N ILE A 172 -11.31 4.09 15.63
CA ILE A 172 -11.59 3.94 14.19
C ILE A 172 -12.83 4.75 13.80
N LEU A 173 -13.90 4.65 14.59
CA LEU A 173 -15.14 5.40 14.36
C LEU A 173 -14.92 6.90 14.47
N TYR A 174 -14.16 7.33 15.49
CA TYR A 174 -13.81 8.74 15.68
C TYR A 174 -13.00 9.30 14.50
N ILE A 175 -11.94 8.60 14.08
CA ILE A 175 -11.10 9.04 12.96
C ILE A 175 -11.92 9.09 11.67
N ALA A 176 -12.73 8.08 11.39
CA ALA A 176 -13.62 8.07 10.23
C ALA A 176 -14.54 9.29 10.22
N GLN A 177 -15.14 9.64 11.37
CA GLN A 177 -15.96 10.84 11.55
C GLN A 177 -15.16 12.13 11.27
N GLN A 178 -13.93 12.25 11.80
CA GLN A 178 -13.09 13.43 11.59
C GLN A 178 -12.67 13.61 10.13
N ILE A 179 -12.56 12.52 9.36
CA ILE A 179 -12.26 12.54 7.93
C ILE A 179 -13.53 12.76 7.09
N GLY A 180 -14.73 12.63 7.70
CA GLY A 180 -16.01 12.73 7.03
C GLY A 180 -16.42 11.47 6.30
N ILE A 181 -16.04 10.29 6.81
CA ILE A 181 -16.49 8.99 6.30
C ILE A 181 -17.72 8.57 7.13
N ASP A 182 -18.90 8.65 6.52
CA ASP A 182 -20.17 8.37 7.19
C ASP A 182 -20.70 6.96 6.92
N GLU A 183 -20.26 6.32 5.82
CA GLU A 183 -20.66 4.98 5.43
C GLU A 183 -19.66 3.95 5.99
N ILE A 184 -19.90 3.50 7.24
CA ILE A 184 -19.03 2.55 7.96
C ILE A 184 -19.81 1.26 8.16
N PHE A 185 -19.22 0.13 7.74
CA PHE A 185 -19.85 -1.19 7.76
C PHE A 185 -19.09 -2.16 8.65
N GLN A 186 -19.77 -2.80 9.58
CA GLN A 186 -19.20 -3.79 10.50
C GLN A 186 -19.19 -5.17 9.85
N VAL A 187 -18.29 -5.32 8.88
CA VAL A 187 -18.02 -6.56 8.16
C VAL A 187 -16.53 -6.70 7.94
N GLY A 188 -15.95 -7.83 8.28
CA GLY A 188 -14.53 -8.14 8.10
C GLY A 188 -14.27 -9.23 7.06
N GLY A 189 -12.99 -9.60 6.91
CA GLY A 189 -12.57 -10.75 6.13
C GLY A 189 -12.82 -10.69 4.62
N ALA A 190 -12.71 -11.84 3.97
CA ALA A 190 -12.93 -11.99 2.52
C ALA A 190 -14.34 -11.57 2.07
N GLN A 191 -15.35 -11.73 2.95
CA GLN A 191 -16.73 -11.33 2.65
C GLN A 191 -16.90 -9.81 2.56
N ALA A 192 -16.14 -9.02 3.33
CA ALA A 192 -16.12 -7.56 3.20
C ALA A 192 -15.53 -7.13 1.85
N ILE A 193 -14.43 -7.75 1.43
CA ILE A 193 -13.82 -7.51 0.13
C ILE A 193 -14.78 -7.84 -1.01
N ALA A 194 -15.45 -9.00 -0.93
CA ALA A 194 -16.47 -9.40 -1.90
C ALA A 194 -17.66 -8.42 -1.95
N ALA A 195 -18.14 -7.98 -0.79
CA ALA A 195 -19.24 -7.01 -0.71
C ALA A 195 -18.87 -5.65 -1.33
N MET A 196 -17.68 -5.13 -1.05
CA MET A 196 -17.19 -3.90 -1.67
C MET A 196 -17.00 -4.05 -3.18
N ALA A 197 -16.50 -5.21 -3.63
CA ALA A 197 -16.22 -5.42 -5.05
C ALA A 197 -17.47 -5.58 -5.92
N PHE A 198 -18.52 -6.23 -5.40
CA PHE A 198 -19.70 -6.58 -6.19
C PHE A 198 -20.97 -5.82 -5.77
N GLY A 199 -20.95 -5.22 -4.60
CA GLY A 199 -22.13 -4.62 -3.97
C GLY A 199 -23.06 -5.65 -3.34
N THR A 200 -23.82 -5.23 -2.34
CA THR A 200 -24.93 -5.98 -1.73
C THR A 200 -26.11 -5.04 -1.50
N GLY A 201 -27.15 -5.48 -0.84
CA GLY A 201 -28.27 -4.59 -0.48
C GLY A 201 -27.85 -3.47 0.48
N SER A 202 -26.92 -3.74 1.39
CA SER A 202 -26.45 -2.78 2.39
C SER A 202 -25.14 -2.09 2.01
N ILE A 203 -24.20 -2.79 1.37
CA ILE A 203 -22.87 -2.28 1.05
C ILE A 203 -22.81 -1.92 -0.42
N PRO A 204 -22.56 -0.64 -0.78
CA PRO A 204 -22.46 -0.22 -2.17
C PRO A 204 -21.19 -0.77 -2.81
N LYS A 205 -21.28 -1.06 -4.13
CA LYS A 205 -20.12 -1.40 -4.94
C LYS A 205 -19.15 -0.21 -5.02
N VAL A 206 -17.84 -0.52 -5.02
CA VAL A 206 -16.77 0.46 -5.21
C VAL A 206 -15.92 0.12 -6.44
N ASP A 207 -15.16 1.10 -6.91
CA ASP A 207 -14.27 0.95 -8.07
C ASP A 207 -12.90 0.41 -7.69
N LYS A 208 -12.41 0.78 -6.48
CA LYS A 208 -11.10 0.34 -5.97
C LYS A 208 -11.15 0.11 -4.46
N ILE A 209 -10.49 -0.95 -4.01
CA ILE A 209 -10.42 -1.36 -2.60
C ILE A 209 -9.00 -1.16 -2.10
N PHE A 210 -8.88 -0.53 -0.93
CA PHE A 210 -7.63 -0.23 -0.24
C PHE A 210 -7.61 -0.87 1.14
N GLY A 211 -6.43 -1.16 1.62
CA GLY A 211 -6.18 -1.58 3.00
C GLY A 211 -5.50 -2.94 3.12
N PRO A 212 -4.70 -3.10 4.20
CA PRO A 212 -4.01 -4.35 4.51
C PRO A 212 -4.98 -5.41 5.03
N GLY A 213 -4.54 -6.66 5.07
CA GLY A 213 -5.32 -7.74 5.63
C GLY A 213 -4.55 -9.04 5.71
N ASN A 214 -5.15 -10.03 6.38
CA ASN A 214 -4.59 -11.38 6.46
C ASN A 214 -4.64 -12.12 5.11
N ALA A 215 -4.12 -13.34 5.06
CA ALA A 215 -4.06 -14.15 3.84
C ALA A 215 -5.42 -14.31 3.12
N TYR A 216 -6.53 -14.37 3.86
CA TYR A 216 -7.88 -14.46 3.27
C TYR A 216 -8.30 -13.15 2.60
N VAL A 217 -7.99 -12.01 3.21
CA VAL A 217 -8.27 -10.68 2.66
C VAL A 217 -7.39 -10.43 1.43
N THR A 218 -6.11 -10.74 1.51
CA THR A 218 -5.17 -10.63 0.39
C THR A 218 -5.61 -11.49 -0.80
N GLU A 219 -5.98 -12.74 -0.55
CA GLU A 219 -6.48 -13.64 -1.60
C GLU A 219 -7.81 -13.16 -2.18
N ALA A 220 -8.72 -12.63 -1.35
CA ALA A 220 -9.97 -12.06 -1.83
C ALA A 220 -9.73 -10.83 -2.72
N LYS A 221 -8.84 -9.92 -2.32
CA LYS A 221 -8.42 -8.77 -3.14
C LYS A 221 -7.86 -9.25 -4.49
N ARG A 222 -7.00 -10.26 -4.50
CA ARG A 222 -6.45 -10.86 -5.72
C ARG A 222 -7.57 -11.38 -6.63
N GLN A 223 -8.51 -12.17 -6.10
CA GLN A 223 -9.58 -12.77 -6.91
C GLN A 223 -10.54 -11.71 -7.46
N VAL A 224 -10.96 -10.74 -6.65
CA VAL A 224 -11.90 -9.70 -7.12
C VAL A 224 -11.25 -8.79 -8.17
N SER A 225 -9.94 -8.53 -8.07
CA SER A 225 -9.24 -7.68 -9.05
C SER A 225 -9.08 -8.34 -10.42
N GLN A 226 -9.15 -9.66 -10.50
CA GLN A 226 -9.12 -10.42 -11.75
C GLN A 226 -10.50 -10.56 -12.41
N SER A 227 -11.57 -10.20 -11.72
CA SER A 227 -12.92 -10.25 -12.24
C SER A 227 -13.27 -8.99 -13.03
N LEU A 228 -13.81 -9.12 -14.24
CA LEU A 228 -14.29 -7.99 -15.04
C LEU A 228 -15.39 -7.16 -14.31
N GLN A 229 -16.12 -7.79 -13.42
CA GLN A 229 -17.19 -7.14 -12.65
C GLN A 229 -16.72 -6.72 -11.23
N GLY A 230 -15.50 -7.05 -10.88
CA GLY A 230 -14.93 -6.78 -9.56
C GLY A 230 -14.53 -5.33 -9.35
N ALA A 231 -13.53 -5.14 -8.50
CA ALA A 231 -12.93 -3.84 -8.19
C ALA A 231 -11.41 -3.93 -8.32
N ALA A 232 -10.77 -2.82 -8.68
CA ALA A 232 -9.32 -2.70 -8.60
C ALA A 232 -8.86 -2.78 -7.12
N ILE A 233 -7.57 -3.01 -6.90
CA ILE A 233 -6.97 -3.01 -5.57
C ILE A 233 -5.79 -2.04 -5.52
N ASP A 234 -5.35 -1.69 -4.33
CA ASP A 234 -4.17 -0.85 -4.09
C ASP A 234 -2.88 -1.53 -4.59
N MET A 235 -2.38 -2.51 -3.84
CA MET A 235 -1.17 -3.25 -4.18
C MET A 235 -1.23 -4.68 -3.59
N PRO A 236 -0.44 -5.60 -4.13
CA PRO A 236 -0.14 -6.86 -3.44
C PRO A 236 0.64 -6.56 -2.17
N ALA A 237 0.27 -7.18 -1.06
CA ALA A 237 0.97 -7.09 0.20
C ALA A 237 1.07 -8.47 0.85
N GLY A 238 2.16 -8.68 1.57
CA GLY A 238 2.43 -9.85 2.39
C GLY A 238 2.63 -9.46 3.85
N PRO A 239 3.29 -10.30 4.65
CA PRO A 239 3.73 -9.98 6.00
C PRO A 239 4.64 -8.75 6.05
N SER A 240 4.67 -8.10 7.20
CA SER A 240 5.46 -6.89 7.44
C SER A 240 6.97 -7.17 7.49
N GLU A 241 7.76 -6.23 7.00
CA GLU A 241 9.21 -6.36 6.83
C GLU A 241 9.95 -5.09 7.24
N VAL A 242 11.08 -5.24 7.93
CA VAL A 242 12.05 -4.15 8.10
C VAL A 242 13.46 -4.64 7.81
N LEU A 243 14.24 -3.81 7.12
CA LEU A 243 15.67 -4.01 6.92
C LEU A 243 16.41 -2.80 7.47
N VAL A 244 17.39 -3.06 8.33
CA VAL A 244 18.28 -2.04 8.90
C VAL A 244 19.67 -2.17 8.32
N ILE A 245 20.21 -1.08 7.78
CA ILE A 245 21.63 -0.93 7.44
C ILE A 245 22.27 -0.09 8.54
N ALA A 246 23.36 -0.56 9.14
CA ALA A 246 24.02 0.13 10.23
C ALA A 246 25.55 0.08 10.14
N ASP A 247 26.22 1.18 10.51
CA ASP A 247 27.67 1.24 10.70
C ASP A 247 28.07 0.99 12.16
N ALA A 248 29.36 0.99 12.45
CA ALA A 248 29.91 0.66 13.78
C ALA A 248 29.48 1.69 14.87
N ASP A 249 29.11 2.90 14.49
CA ASP A 249 28.74 3.97 15.42
C ASP A 249 27.24 3.99 15.77
N ALA A 250 26.45 3.14 15.10
CA ALA A 250 25.02 3.05 15.33
C ALA A 250 24.69 2.51 16.74
N ASN A 251 23.59 3.00 17.31
CA ASN A 251 23.15 2.58 18.63
C ASN A 251 22.42 1.22 18.59
N PRO A 252 22.98 0.15 19.20
CA PRO A 252 22.37 -1.17 19.15
C PRO A 252 20.98 -1.25 19.79
N ALA A 253 20.70 -0.42 20.81
CA ALA A 253 19.39 -0.40 21.45
C ALA A 253 18.31 0.20 20.52
N PHE A 254 18.66 1.18 19.70
CA PHE A 254 17.73 1.76 18.72
C PHE A 254 17.42 0.76 17.61
N ILE A 255 18.47 0.10 17.08
CA ILE A 255 18.31 -0.94 16.04
C ILE A 255 17.45 -2.09 16.57
N ALA A 256 17.71 -2.56 17.79
CA ALA A 256 16.92 -3.63 18.40
C ALA A 256 15.45 -3.25 18.54
N ALA A 257 15.17 -2.01 18.96
CA ALA A 257 13.80 -1.49 19.08
C ALA A 257 13.09 -1.45 17.72
N ASP A 258 13.75 -0.95 16.67
CA ASP A 258 13.21 -0.89 15.32
C ASP A 258 12.95 -2.29 14.72
N LEU A 259 13.84 -3.26 14.96
CA LEU A 259 13.63 -4.63 14.53
C LEU A 259 12.46 -5.29 15.27
N LEU A 260 12.33 -5.05 16.57
CA LEU A 260 11.26 -5.60 17.38
C LEU A 260 9.90 -4.97 17.09
N SER A 261 9.85 -3.66 16.74
CA SER A 261 8.59 -3.00 16.36
C SER A 261 7.92 -3.69 15.17
N GLN A 262 8.74 -4.23 14.25
CA GLN A 262 8.20 -4.96 13.12
C GLN A 262 7.99 -6.46 13.42
N ALA A 263 8.85 -7.08 14.21
CA ALA A 263 8.72 -8.48 14.59
C ALA A 263 7.42 -8.76 15.37
N GLU A 264 6.91 -7.80 16.13
CA GLU A 264 5.67 -7.97 16.92
C GLU A 264 4.38 -7.94 16.10
N HIS A 265 4.43 -7.54 14.80
CA HIS A 265 3.24 -7.49 13.93
C HIS A 265 2.65 -8.88 13.68
N GLY A 266 3.48 -9.87 13.37
CA GLY A 266 3.02 -11.22 13.08
C GLY A 266 4.14 -12.26 13.11
N PRO A 267 3.81 -13.54 13.28
CA PRO A 267 4.82 -14.63 13.35
C PRO A 267 5.56 -14.85 12.02
N ASP A 268 5.00 -14.38 10.93
CA ASP A 268 5.51 -14.43 9.56
C ASP A 268 6.18 -13.11 9.12
N SER A 269 6.29 -12.11 9.99
CA SER A 269 7.12 -10.92 9.78
C SER A 269 8.59 -11.28 9.65
N GLN A 270 9.33 -10.53 8.85
CA GLN A 270 10.77 -10.75 8.69
C GLN A 270 11.56 -9.47 8.94
N VAL A 271 12.57 -9.56 9.81
CA VAL A 271 13.47 -8.45 10.11
C VAL A 271 14.91 -8.82 9.71
N VAL A 272 15.62 -7.86 9.10
CA VAL A 272 16.98 -8.10 8.59
C VAL A 272 17.91 -6.99 9.07
N LEU A 273 19.04 -7.38 9.65
CA LEU A 273 20.16 -6.47 9.93
C LEU A 273 21.27 -6.71 8.94
N LEU A 274 21.74 -5.68 8.27
CA LEU A 274 22.93 -5.65 7.43
C LEU A 274 23.96 -4.70 8.05
N THR A 275 25.16 -5.18 8.33
CA THR A 275 26.25 -4.35 8.84
C THR A 275 27.60 -4.95 8.48
N PRO A 276 28.63 -4.12 8.21
CA PRO A 276 30.01 -4.62 8.10
C PRO A 276 30.67 -4.88 9.47
N ASP A 277 30.05 -4.43 10.57
CA ASP A 277 30.64 -4.51 11.91
C ASP A 277 30.05 -5.70 12.73
N GLU A 278 30.89 -6.69 12.99
CA GLU A 278 30.50 -7.87 13.77
C GLU A 278 30.23 -7.55 15.25
N THR A 279 30.92 -6.55 15.80
CA THR A 279 30.76 -6.13 17.20
C THR A 279 29.38 -5.52 17.40
N LEU A 280 28.99 -4.61 16.51
CA LEU A 280 27.64 -4.05 16.48
C LEU A 280 26.58 -5.14 16.34
N ALA A 281 26.76 -6.07 15.40
CA ALA A 281 25.81 -7.16 15.17
C ALA A 281 25.56 -7.98 16.44
N LYS A 282 26.62 -8.34 17.17
CA LYS A 282 26.52 -9.06 18.45
C LYS A 282 25.81 -8.22 19.53
N ALA A 283 26.11 -6.92 19.58
CA ALA A 283 25.46 -6.01 20.53
C ALA A 283 23.96 -5.88 20.24
N VAL A 284 23.57 -5.79 18.97
CA VAL A 284 22.16 -5.75 18.56
C VAL A 284 21.43 -7.05 18.92
N ILE A 285 22.05 -8.21 18.71
CA ILE A 285 21.43 -9.49 19.11
C ILE A 285 21.19 -9.52 20.63
N ALA A 286 22.18 -9.17 21.43
CA ALA A 286 22.06 -9.15 22.89
C ALA A 286 21.00 -8.15 23.37
N GLU A 287 20.95 -6.99 22.75
CA GLU A 287 19.97 -5.96 23.07
C GLU A 287 18.55 -6.38 22.67
N THR A 288 18.40 -7.05 21.51
CA THR A 288 17.12 -7.61 21.06
C THR A 288 16.61 -8.67 22.04
N GLU A 289 17.47 -9.57 22.53
CA GLU A 289 17.11 -10.56 23.54
C GLU A 289 16.62 -9.87 24.85
N THR A 290 17.30 -8.81 25.26
CA THR A 290 16.94 -8.05 26.46
C THR A 290 15.58 -7.38 26.29
N GLN A 291 15.38 -6.62 25.24
CA GLN A 291 14.14 -5.88 24.98
C GLN A 291 12.94 -6.80 24.73
N LEU A 292 13.17 -7.95 24.08
CA LEU A 292 12.13 -8.94 23.81
C LEU A 292 11.41 -9.42 25.08
N THR A 293 12.11 -9.47 26.22
CA THR A 293 11.51 -9.86 27.51
C THR A 293 10.48 -8.86 28.03
N LEU A 294 10.52 -7.62 27.55
CA LEU A 294 9.65 -6.53 27.97
C LEU A 294 8.41 -6.38 27.09
N LEU A 295 8.35 -7.08 25.95
CA LEU A 295 7.25 -6.94 25.01
C LEU A 295 6.01 -7.70 25.44
N SER A 296 4.85 -7.06 25.33
CA SER A 296 3.56 -7.72 25.53
C SER A 296 3.26 -8.82 24.50
N ARG A 297 3.88 -8.73 23.29
CA ARG A 297 3.75 -9.68 22.18
C ARG A 297 5.02 -10.51 21.96
N ALA A 298 5.82 -10.74 23.00
CA ALA A 298 7.11 -11.44 22.92
C ALA A 298 7.06 -12.78 22.17
N GLU A 299 6.02 -13.58 22.37
CA GLU A 299 5.90 -14.90 21.73
C GLU A 299 5.69 -14.81 20.21
N ILE A 300 5.03 -13.76 19.73
CA ILE A 300 4.86 -13.47 18.30
C ILE A 300 6.21 -13.02 17.73
N ALA A 301 6.87 -12.06 18.39
CA ALA A 301 8.16 -11.55 17.96
C ALA A 301 9.23 -12.65 17.91
N LYS A 302 9.25 -13.61 18.85
CA LYS A 302 10.15 -14.77 18.82
C LYS A 302 9.99 -15.63 17.56
N GLN A 303 8.75 -15.83 17.11
CA GLN A 303 8.49 -16.59 15.89
C GLN A 303 9.00 -15.84 14.66
N ALA A 304 8.76 -14.54 14.58
CA ALA A 304 9.29 -13.69 13.51
C ALA A 304 10.82 -13.67 13.50
N LEU A 305 11.47 -13.56 14.66
CA LEU A 305 12.94 -13.59 14.77
C LEU A 305 13.55 -14.92 14.32
N ALA A 306 12.84 -16.04 14.43
CA ALA A 306 13.30 -17.33 13.91
C ALA A 306 13.45 -17.33 12.37
N GLU A 307 12.64 -16.54 11.67
CA GLU A 307 12.66 -16.36 10.22
C GLU A 307 13.49 -15.12 9.79
N SER A 308 14.14 -14.45 10.72
CA SER A 308 14.88 -13.20 10.52
C SER A 308 16.39 -13.43 10.35
N ARG A 309 17.14 -12.38 9.96
CA ARG A 309 18.54 -12.52 9.55
C ARG A 309 19.43 -11.41 10.13
N VAL A 310 20.65 -11.79 10.54
CA VAL A 310 21.76 -10.86 10.80
C VAL A 310 22.90 -11.21 9.83
N ILE A 311 23.20 -10.30 8.93
CA ILE A 311 24.13 -10.53 7.82
C ILE A 311 25.31 -9.58 7.94
N ILE A 312 26.51 -10.16 8.03
CA ILE A 312 27.78 -9.42 8.00
C ILE A 312 28.22 -9.28 6.56
N THR A 313 28.39 -8.05 6.13
CA THR A 313 28.80 -7.64 4.79
C THR A 313 30.29 -7.23 4.76
N ARG A 314 30.81 -6.93 3.58
CA ARG A 314 32.16 -6.40 3.40
C ARG A 314 32.24 -4.92 3.79
N ASP A 315 31.24 -4.16 3.38
CA ASP A 315 31.15 -2.72 3.53
C ASP A 315 29.65 -2.26 3.40
N LEU A 316 29.39 -0.98 3.60
CA LEU A 316 28.05 -0.40 3.51
C LEU A 316 27.49 -0.38 2.08
N ASP A 317 28.35 -0.33 1.05
CA ASP A 317 27.88 -0.39 -0.34
C ASP A 317 27.31 -1.75 -0.66
N GLN A 318 27.91 -2.83 -0.14
CA GLN A 318 27.36 -4.17 -0.23
C GLN A 318 26.04 -4.30 0.56
N CYS A 319 25.87 -3.60 1.69
CA CYS A 319 24.58 -3.53 2.38
C CYS A 319 23.50 -2.97 1.47
N ILE A 320 23.80 -1.90 0.73
CA ILE A 320 22.86 -1.26 -0.21
C ILE A 320 22.54 -2.20 -1.38
N GLU A 321 23.54 -2.87 -1.97
CA GLU A 321 23.33 -3.86 -3.04
C GLU A 321 22.35 -4.98 -2.58
N ILE A 322 22.56 -5.50 -1.37
CA ILE A 322 21.71 -6.53 -0.79
C ILE A 322 20.31 -5.98 -0.50
N SER A 323 20.21 -4.79 0.07
CA SER A 323 18.93 -4.12 0.36
C SER A 323 18.12 -3.90 -0.91
N ASN A 324 18.72 -3.36 -1.97
CA ASN A 324 18.05 -3.17 -3.26
C ASN A 324 17.60 -4.49 -3.90
N SER A 325 18.38 -5.55 -3.74
CA SER A 325 18.03 -6.89 -4.21
C SER A 325 16.90 -7.52 -3.38
N TYR A 326 16.87 -7.26 -2.08
CA TYR A 326 15.81 -7.70 -1.19
C TYR A 326 14.52 -6.89 -1.41
N GLY A 327 14.61 -5.57 -1.58
CA GLY A 327 13.47 -4.68 -1.74
C GLY A 327 12.56 -4.67 -0.50
N PRO A 328 13.02 -4.14 0.65
CA PRO A 328 12.26 -4.17 1.89
C PRO A 328 11.04 -3.25 1.86
N GLU A 329 10.04 -3.57 2.66
CA GLU A 329 8.94 -2.67 2.98
C GLU A 329 9.45 -1.40 3.66
N HIS A 330 10.12 -1.56 4.81
CA HIS A 330 10.78 -0.49 5.55
C HIS A 330 12.29 -0.65 5.47
N LEU A 331 12.99 0.41 5.09
CA LEU A 331 14.45 0.48 5.09
C LEU A 331 14.92 1.55 6.08
N ILE A 332 15.66 1.15 7.10
CA ILE A 332 16.29 2.08 8.04
C ILE A 332 17.79 2.13 7.76
N ILE A 333 18.35 3.32 7.60
CA ILE A 333 19.78 3.53 7.39
C ILE A 333 20.34 4.29 8.60
N GLN A 334 20.90 3.55 9.56
CA GLN A 334 21.54 4.09 10.76
C GLN A 334 23.06 4.18 10.56
N THR A 335 23.49 5.07 9.67
CA THR A 335 24.89 5.34 9.39
C THR A 335 25.16 6.84 9.53
N ASN A 336 26.44 7.21 9.78
CA ASN A 336 26.86 8.60 9.89
C ASN A 336 26.64 9.42 8.60
N ASP A 337 26.57 8.76 7.46
CA ASP A 337 26.39 9.36 6.14
C ASP A 337 25.06 8.98 5.47
N ALA A 338 24.03 8.67 6.24
CA ALA A 338 22.73 8.18 5.77
C ALA A 338 22.14 9.03 4.63
N ASP A 339 22.18 10.37 4.73
CA ASP A 339 21.65 11.29 3.72
C ASP A 339 22.32 11.13 2.35
N ARG A 340 23.64 10.78 2.33
CA ARG A 340 24.38 10.59 1.08
C ARG A 340 24.09 9.26 0.40
N ARG A 341 23.50 8.31 1.12
CA ARG A 341 23.23 6.97 0.63
C ARG A 341 21.88 6.83 -0.02
N VAL A 342 20.97 7.77 0.23
CA VAL A 342 19.59 7.69 -0.25
C VAL A 342 19.50 7.58 -1.78
N ASP A 343 20.36 8.28 -2.51
CA ASP A 343 20.38 8.25 -3.97
C ASP A 343 20.78 6.89 -4.56
N SER A 344 21.39 6.02 -3.77
CA SER A 344 21.76 4.65 -4.15
C SER A 344 20.66 3.62 -3.86
N ILE A 345 19.59 4.02 -3.19
CA ILE A 345 18.46 3.15 -2.89
C ILE A 345 17.50 3.16 -4.07
N THR A 346 17.24 1.99 -4.63
CA THR A 346 16.36 1.82 -5.80
C THR A 346 15.09 1.04 -5.49
N SER A 347 15.05 0.33 -4.37
CA SER A 347 13.93 -0.56 -4.02
C SER A 347 13.72 -0.57 -2.50
N ALA A 348 12.75 0.22 -2.05
CA ALA A 348 12.24 0.22 -0.68
C ALA A 348 10.82 0.82 -0.67
N GLY A 349 9.96 0.39 0.24
CA GLY A 349 8.63 0.98 0.39
C GLY A 349 8.71 2.35 1.08
N SER A 350 9.45 2.44 2.19
CA SER A 350 9.80 3.69 2.87
C SER A 350 11.22 3.65 3.38
N VAL A 351 11.92 4.80 3.40
CA VAL A 351 13.31 4.92 3.84
C VAL A 351 13.40 5.89 5.01
N PHE A 352 14.06 5.46 6.09
CA PHE A 352 14.26 6.20 7.33
C PHE A 352 15.75 6.47 7.51
N LEU A 353 16.14 7.74 7.67
CA LEU A 353 17.53 8.16 7.67
C LEU A 353 18.00 8.61 9.05
N GLY A 354 19.08 8.01 9.53
CA GLY A 354 19.75 8.35 10.77
C GLY A 354 19.09 7.78 12.03
N ALA A 355 19.75 7.97 13.15
CA ALA A 355 19.39 7.39 14.44
C ALA A 355 18.06 7.91 15.03
N TRP A 356 17.55 9.05 14.55
CA TRP A 356 16.35 9.72 15.08
C TRP A 356 15.10 9.49 14.22
N SER A 357 15.18 8.58 13.25
CA SER A 357 14.09 8.26 12.33
C SER A 357 13.63 6.81 12.50
N PRO A 358 12.96 6.47 13.60
CA PRO A 358 12.41 5.13 13.80
C PRO A 358 11.25 4.89 12.82
N GLU A 359 11.04 3.63 12.45
CA GLU A 359 9.91 3.18 11.62
C GLU A 359 8.57 3.67 12.17
N SER A 360 8.38 3.58 13.50
CA SER A 360 7.14 4.01 14.16
C SER A 360 6.77 5.48 13.89
N ALA A 361 7.74 6.35 13.57
CA ALA A 361 7.43 7.72 13.19
C ALA A 361 6.64 7.76 11.87
N GLY A 362 7.05 6.95 10.88
CA GLY A 362 6.35 6.80 9.61
C GLY A 362 4.98 6.15 9.76
N ASP A 363 4.90 5.14 10.60
CA ASP A 363 3.68 4.36 10.81
C ASP A 363 2.55 5.17 11.45
N TYR A 364 2.89 6.15 12.28
CA TYR A 364 1.87 6.84 13.07
C TYR A 364 1.73 8.33 12.76
N ALA A 365 2.81 9.09 12.60
CA ALA A 365 2.70 10.52 12.79
C ALA A 365 3.57 11.44 11.92
N SER A 366 4.62 10.95 11.25
CA SER A 366 5.53 11.82 10.47
C SER A 366 4.86 12.43 9.25
N GLY A 367 3.90 11.73 8.64
CA GLY A 367 3.13 12.21 7.50
C GLY A 367 3.19 11.32 6.26
N THR A 368 4.21 10.49 6.12
CA THR A 368 4.30 9.47 5.06
C THR A 368 3.25 8.39 5.24
N ASN A 369 2.98 7.62 4.19
CA ASN A 369 1.99 6.54 4.26
C ASN A 369 2.66 5.23 4.65
N HIS A 370 2.04 4.47 5.55
CA HIS A 370 2.53 3.17 6.00
C HIS A 370 1.95 1.99 5.22
N VAL A 371 1.06 2.22 4.26
CA VAL A 371 0.58 1.17 3.36
C VAL A 371 1.63 1.02 2.26
N LEU A 372 2.47 0.02 2.41
CA LEU A 372 3.67 -0.17 1.62
C LEU A 372 3.66 -1.52 0.90
N PRO A 373 4.30 -1.62 -0.26
CA PRO A 373 4.51 -2.91 -0.90
C PRO A 373 5.51 -3.74 -0.09
N THR A 374 5.19 -5.01 0.13
CA THR A 374 6.03 -5.99 0.81
C THR A 374 6.50 -7.06 -0.19
N TYR A 375 7.22 -8.07 0.26
CA TYR A 375 7.54 -9.25 -0.55
C TYR A 375 8.36 -8.95 -1.82
N GLY A 376 9.18 -7.88 -1.78
CA GLY A 376 9.97 -7.45 -2.93
C GLY A 376 9.16 -6.73 -4.01
N TYR A 377 7.86 -6.51 -3.81
CA TYR A 377 7.04 -5.71 -4.73
C TYR A 377 7.49 -4.25 -4.83
N THR A 378 8.33 -3.78 -3.90
CA THR A 378 8.98 -2.46 -3.97
C THR A 378 9.81 -2.25 -5.23
N ALA A 379 10.19 -3.31 -5.93
CA ALA A 379 10.83 -3.23 -7.24
C ALA A 379 9.91 -2.66 -8.34
N THR A 380 8.58 -2.71 -8.16
CA THR A 380 7.60 -2.32 -9.19
C THR A 380 6.42 -1.52 -8.66
N TYR A 381 6.15 -1.57 -7.37
CA TYR A 381 5.05 -0.84 -6.72
C TYR A 381 5.61 0.23 -5.78
N SER A 382 4.93 1.36 -5.73
CA SER A 382 5.24 2.45 -4.81
C SER A 382 4.47 2.30 -3.50
N SER A 383 4.93 3.01 -2.46
CA SER A 383 4.11 3.29 -1.28
C SER A 383 2.81 3.97 -1.68
N LEU A 384 1.75 3.73 -0.91
CA LEU A 384 0.46 4.37 -1.14
C LEU A 384 0.60 5.90 -1.05
N GLY A 385 0.07 6.57 -2.05
CA GLY A 385 0.06 8.03 -2.11
C GLY A 385 -1.23 8.54 -2.72
N LEU A 386 -1.31 9.86 -2.88
CA LEU A 386 -2.48 10.51 -3.47
C LEU A 386 -2.80 9.99 -4.88
N ALA A 387 -1.77 9.64 -5.65
CA ALA A 387 -1.91 9.14 -7.02
C ALA A 387 -2.71 7.83 -7.11
N ASP A 388 -2.70 7.00 -6.05
CA ASP A 388 -3.42 5.73 -6.01
C ASP A 388 -4.94 5.90 -5.94
N PHE A 389 -5.40 7.05 -5.45
CA PHE A 389 -6.81 7.46 -5.40
C PHE A 389 -7.25 8.23 -6.64
N MET A 390 -6.35 8.36 -7.62
CA MET A 390 -6.58 9.12 -8.85
C MET A 390 -6.34 8.27 -10.09
N LYS A 391 -6.94 8.68 -11.20
CA LYS A 391 -6.68 8.16 -12.53
C LYS A 391 -6.26 9.30 -13.45
N ARG A 392 -5.33 9.03 -14.36
CA ARG A 392 -4.88 9.98 -15.37
C ARG A 392 -5.59 9.70 -16.69
N MET A 393 -5.96 10.75 -17.40
CA MET A 393 -6.45 10.65 -18.76
C MET A 393 -5.78 11.72 -19.64
N THR A 394 -5.58 11.38 -20.89
CA THR A 394 -5.06 12.32 -21.89
C THR A 394 -6.21 13.06 -22.55
N VAL A 395 -5.96 14.33 -22.87
CA VAL A 395 -6.85 15.18 -23.67
C VAL A 395 -6.02 15.71 -24.82
N GLN A 396 -6.58 15.63 -26.05
CA GLN A 396 -5.93 16.13 -27.25
C GLN A 396 -6.82 17.13 -27.95
N LYS A 397 -6.23 18.25 -28.38
CA LYS A 397 -6.90 19.25 -29.20
C LYS A 397 -5.94 19.65 -30.34
N LEU A 398 -6.41 19.55 -31.57
CA LEU A 398 -5.68 19.98 -32.75
C LEU A 398 -6.42 21.15 -33.42
N THR A 399 -5.66 22.11 -33.90
CA THR A 399 -6.17 23.07 -34.86
C THR A 399 -6.25 22.44 -36.25
N ALA A 400 -7.00 23.04 -37.16
CA ALA A 400 -7.08 22.59 -38.54
C ALA A 400 -5.68 22.54 -39.20
N GLN A 401 -4.87 23.56 -38.97
CA GLN A 401 -3.48 23.62 -39.49
C GLN A 401 -2.61 22.51 -38.84
N GLY A 402 -2.67 22.35 -37.50
CA GLY A 402 -1.90 21.31 -36.81
C GLY A 402 -2.26 19.89 -37.30
N LEU A 403 -3.55 19.63 -37.61
CA LEU A 403 -3.96 18.37 -38.21
C LEU A 403 -3.40 18.24 -39.64
N SER A 404 -3.48 19.28 -40.45
CA SER A 404 -2.97 19.28 -41.83
C SER A 404 -1.48 18.96 -41.86
N ASP A 405 -0.69 19.56 -40.96
CA ASP A 405 0.76 19.38 -40.88
C ASP A 405 1.13 17.96 -40.39
N LEU A 406 0.27 17.31 -39.60
CA LEU A 406 0.45 15.93 -39.12
C LEU A 406 -0.07 14.86 -40.08
N ALA A 407 -0.94 15.23 -41.03
CA ALA A 407 -1.74 14.33 -41.82
C ALA A 407 -0.90 13.27 -42.56
N GLN A 408 0.13 13.69 -43.25
CA GLN A 408 1.00 12.80 -44.02
C GLN A 408 1.63 11.72 -43.13
N THR A 409 2.10 12.12 -41.94
CA THR A 409 2.71 11.18 -40.97
C THR A 409 1.69 10.13 -40.51
N ILE A 410 0.47 10.58 -40.13
CA ILE A 410 -0.58 9.68 -39.65
C ILE A 410 -1.00 8.72 -40.76
N GLU A 411 -1.20 9.23 -41.97
CA GLU A 411 -1.67 8.45 -43.11
C GLU A 411 -0.67 7.38 -43.51
N ILE A 412 0.65 7.69 -43.50
CA ILE A 412 1.72 6.73 -43.80
C ILE A 412 1.77 5.64 -42.74
N LEU A 413 1.74 6.01 -41.46
CA LEU A 413 1.78 5.03 -40.36
C LEU A 413 0.54 4.14 -40.35
N ALA A 414 -0.64 4.70 -40.49
CA ALA A 414 -1.90 3.96 -40.54
C ALA A 414 -1.93 2.99 -41.79
N GLN A 415 -1.35 3.42 -42.91
CA GLN A 415 -1.22 2.57 -44.10
C GLN A 415 -0.25 1.41 -43.85
N ALA A 416 0.88 1.66 -43.20
CA ALA A 416 1.85 0.63 -42.84
C ALA A 416 1.25 -0.46 -41.92
N GLU A 417 0.37 -0.04 -41.01
CA GLU A 417 -0.38 -0.94 -40.11
C GLU A 417 -1.62 -1.57 -40.78
N GLN A 418 -1.90 -1.26 -42.04
CA GLN A 418 -3.07 -1.69 -42.80
C GLN A 418 -4.41 -1.22 -42.20
N LEU A 419 -4.38 -0.16 -41.41
CA LEU A 419 -5.54 0.45 -40.74
C LEU A 419 -6.16 1.55 -41.61
N THR A 420 -6.82 1.16 -42.70
CA THR A 420 -7.35 2.10 -43.70
C THR A 420 -8.42 3.05 -43.17
N ALA A 421 -9.21 2.63 -42.18
CA ALA A 421 -10.20 3.49 -41.53
C ALA A 421 -9.52 4.60 -40.68
N HIS A 422 -8.41 4.32 -39.99
CA HIS A 422 -7.62 5.33 -39.29
C HIS A 422 -7.04 6.37 -40.27
N LYS A 423 -6.46 5.91 -41.39
CA LYS A 423 -6.00 6.79 -42.46
C LYS A 423 -7.12 7.68 -42.96
N ASN A 424 -8.26 7.06 -43.32
CA ASN A 424 -9.40 7.79 -43.89
C ASN A 424 -9.99 8.85 -42.93
N ALA A 425 -9.92 8.62 -41.60
CA ALA A 425 -10.36 9.59 -40.63
C ALA A 425 -9.59 10.92 -40.72
N VAL A 426 -8.30 10.90 -41.11
CA VAL A 426 -7.47 12.09 -41.37
C VAL A 426 -7.70 12.62 -42.77
N THR A 427 -7.63 11.78 -43.77
CA THR A 427 -7.83 12.16 -45.18
C THR A 427 -9.10 12.94 -45.43
N LEU A 428 -10.25 12.53 -44.86
CA LEU A 428 -11.52 13.21 -44.98
C LEU A 428 -11.50 14.63 -44.40
N ARG A 429 -10.83 14.82 -43.26
CA ARG A 429 -10.71 16.13 -42.62
C ARG A 429 -9.83 17.08 -43.41
N VAL A 430 -8.71 16.60 -43.92
CA VAL A 430 -7.79 17.38 -44.74
C VAL A 430 -8.46 17.77 -46.07
N ASN A 431 -9.17 16.85 -46.70
CA ASN A 431 -9.94 17.16 -47.92
C ASN A 431 -11.04 18.21 -47.68
N ALA A 432 -11.74 18.17 -46.54
CA ALA A 432 -12.71 19.17 -46.17
C ALA A 432 -12.09 20.57 -46.01
N LEU A 433 -10.91 20.64 -45.39
CA LEU A 433 -10.16 21.90 -45.26
C LEU A 433 -9.78 22.45 -46.63
N ALA A 434 -9.33 21.60 -47.56
CA ALA A 434 -8.95 22.00 -48.92
C ALA A 434 -10.19 22.53 -49.72
N GLN A 435 -11.39 22.07 -49.40
CA GLN A 435 -12.66 22.53 -50.01
C GLN A 435 -13.25 23.79 -49.34
N GLY A 436 -12.55 24.38 -48.38
CA GLY A 436 -12.95 25.62 -47.73
C GLY A 436 -14.09 25.47 -46.71
N ILE A 437 -14.35 24.25 -46.24
CA ILE A 437 -15.25 24.02 -45.10
C ILE A 437 -14.55 24.61 -43.88
N LYS A 438 -15.02 25.79 -43.40
CA LYS A 438 -14.50 26.44 -42.22
C LYS A 438 -14.73 25.52 -41.01
N SER A 439 -13.67 25.17 -40.27
CA SER A 439 -13.85 24.67 -38.91
C SER A 439 -14.49 25.78 -38.08
N ASP A 440 -15.65 25.54 -37.46
CA ASP A 440 -16.16 26.42 -36.43
C ASP A 440 -15.07 26.53 -35.34
N GLU A 441 -14.47 27.69 -35.22
CA GLU A 441 -13.59 28.07 -34.11
C GLU A 441 -14.52 28.23 -32.88
N ASN A 442 -14.67 27.17 -32.06
CA ASN A 442 -15.24 27.27 -30.72
C ASN A 442 -14.29 26.60 -29.70
#